data_60e84b2d5b08fec2de52250c56491ff6
#
_entry.id   60e84b2d5b08fec2de52250c56491ff6
#
_cell.length_a   1.000
_cell.length_b   1.000
_cell.length_c   1.000
_cell.angle_alpha   90.00
_cell.angle_beta   90.00
_cell.angle_gamma   90.00
#
_symmetry.space_group_name_H-M   'P 1'
#
loop_
_entity.id
_entity.type
_entity.pdbx_description
1 polymer ?
#
loop_
_entity_poly.entity_id
_entity_poly.type
_entity_poly.pdbx_seq_one_letter_code
_entity_poly.pdbx_strand_id
1 'polypeptide(L)'
;MRGRFFLVSFFCILLFACRSATPSYPGGGVYHTVKRHQTLWRICKTYGVDMHDVARINHIKDPSRIRDGQRIFIPGARRVLKVDIYIDDIGGKKGRREDPKTLTLARGRFIWPVRGKVTQEFGVKCTTKHDGIDISAPKGTPIRAADSGRVLYSGDEIRDYGNIIILKHKDGFISIYAHNDANAVGEGENIVRGQIIGRVGTTGRTTGSTKGSNLHFEIRKNNRPINPRLVLD
;
A
#
# COMPACT_ATOMS: atom_id res chain seq x y z
N MET A 1 -77.76 40.32 5.96
CA MET A 1 -76.41 40.71 5.55
C MET A 1 -75.39 39.72 6.24
N ARG A 2 -74.78 38.85 5.38
CA ARG A 2 -73.92 37.72 5.89
C ARG A 2 -72.44 38.15 5.77
N GLY A 3 -71.79 38.41 6.90
CA GLY A 3 -70.37 38.67 6.95
C GLY A 3 -69.57 37.35 6.88
N ARG A 4 -68.70 37.18 5.87
CA ARG A 4 -67.81 36.05 5.70
C ARG A 4 -66.50 36.40 6.38
N PHE A 5 -66.16 35.68 7.47
CA PHE A 5 -64.83 35.72 8.09
C PHE A 5 -63.89 34.84 7.24
N PHE A 6 -62.83 35.41 6.69
CA PHE A 6 -61.72 34.71 6.09
C PHE A 6 -60.72 34.37 7.17
N LEU A 7 -60.59 33.07 7.47
CA LEU A 7 -59.55 32.55 8.35
C LEU A 7 -58.27 32.40 7.52
N VAL A 8 -57.26 33.25 7.74
CA VAL A 8 -55.93 33.12 7.16
C VAL A 8 -55.14 32.16 8.06
N SER A 9 -54.99 30.91 7.55
CA SER A 9 -54.16 29.89 8.24
C SER A 9 -52.70 30.21 7.93
N PHE A 10 -51.97 30.63 8.98
CA PHE A 10 -50.52 30.88 8.91
C PHE A 10 -49.80 29.54 9.07
N PHE A 11 -49.38 28.94 7.94
CA PHE A 11 -48.62 27.68 7.92
C PHE A 11 -47.18 28.00 8.25
N CYS A 12 -46.83 27.85 9.53
CA CYS A 12 -45.44 28.02 10.00
C CYS A 12 -44.62 26.83 9.56
N ILE A 13 -43.84 26.98 8.45
CA ILE A 13 -42.88 25.97 8.01
C ILE A 13 -41.66 25.99 8.97
N LEU A 14 -41.67 25.08 9.92
CA LEU A 14 -40.49 24.79 10.74
C LEU A 14 -39.43 24.11 9.88
N LEU A 15 -38.49 24.89 9.37
CA LEU A 15 -37.27 24.40 8.77
C LEU A 15 -36.43 23.76 9.88
N PHE A 16 -36.56 22.44 10.03
CA PHE A 16 -35.58 21.64 10.79
C PHE A 16 -34.25 21.69 10.04
N ALA A 17 -33.41 22.65 10.41
CA ALA A 17 -32.01 22.63 10.03
C ALA A 17 -31.37 21.41 10.73
N CYS A 18 -31.22 20.32 10.00
CA CYS A 18 -30.41 19.18 10.43
C CYS A 18 -28.95 19.69 10.59
N ARG A 19 -28.64 20.25 11.77
CA ARG A 19 -27.25 20.44 12.17
C ARG A 19 -26.69 19.05 12.36
N SER A 20 -25.91 18.59 11.38
CA SER A 20 -25.02 17.44 11.56
C SER A 20 -24.09 17.77 12.73
N ALA A 21 -24.41 17.21 13.91
CA ALA A 21 -23.56 17.31 15.07
C ALA A 21 -22.22 16.66 14.68
N THR A 22 -21.19 17.48 14.51
CA THR A 22 -19.81 16.99 14.44
C THR A 22 -19.53 16.25 15.74
N PRO A 23 -19.17 14.97 15.72
CA PRO A 23 -18.88 14.24 16.94
C PRO A 23 -17.76 14.97 17.67
N SER A 24 -18.09 15.52 18.85
CA SER A 24 -17.12 16.12 19.76
C SER A 24 -16.34 14.98 20.39
N TYR A 25 -15.09 14.79 19.98
CA TYR A 25 -14.19 13.88 20.67
C TYR A 25 -13.65 14.59 21.90
N PRO A 26 -13.95 14.13 23.11
CA PRO A 26 -13.38 14.69 24.33
C PRO A 26 -11.87 14.39 24.33
N GLY A 27 -11.06 15.38 24.01
CA GLY A 27 -9.60 15.23 23.88
C GLY A 27 -8.99 15.89 22.67
N GLY A 28 -9.80 16.48 21.79
CA GLY A 28 -9.29 17.15 20.58
C GLY A 28 -8.78 16.18 19.52
N GLY A 29 -7.93 16.67 18.65
CA GLY A 29 -7.30 15.91 17.57
C GLY A 29 -6.43 16.82 16.73
N VAL A 30 -5.74 16.26 15.75
CA VAL A 30 -4.93 16.99 14.80
C VAL A 30 -5.38 16.70 13.38
N TYR A 31 -5.13 17.64 12.47
CA TYR A 31 -5.26 17.38 11.04
C TYR A 31 -3.95 16.87 10.48
N HIS A 32 -3.94 15.65 9.98
CA HIS A 32 -2.85 15.09 9.19
C HIS A 32 -3.06 15.48 7.72
N THR A 33 -2.06 16.09 7.09
CA THR A 33 -2.08 16.31 5.65
C THR A 33 -1.46 15.12 4.95
N VAL A 34 -2.26 14.43 4.16
CA VAL A 34 -1.82 13.25 3.38
C VAL A 34 -0.67 13.65 2.47
N LYS A 35 0.41 12.90 2.53
CA LYS A 35 1.55 13.03 1.62
C LYS A 35 1.51 11.92 0.60
N ARG A 36 2.17 12.16 -0.52
CA ARG A 36 2.27 11.18 -1.61
C ARG A 36 2.63 9.80 -1.09
N HIS A 37 1.92 8.78 -1.56
CA HIS A 37 2.06 7.37 -1.19
C HIS A 37 1.67 7.01 0.26
N GLN A 38 1.00 7.89 0.99
CA GLN A 38 0.39 7.52 2.27
C GLN A 38 -0.98 6.90 2.04
N THR A 39 -1.29 5.84 2.77
CA THR A 39 -2.63 5.23 2.82
C THR A 39 -3.32 5.59 4.13
N LEU A 40 -4.66 5.58 4.13
CA LEU A 40 -5.42 5.83 5.36
C LEU A 40 -5.05 4.83 6.45
N TRP A 41 -4.85 3.56 6.07
CA TRP A 41 -4.42 2.52 6.99
C TRP A 41 -3.10 2.86 7.69
N ARG A 42 -2.08 3.32 6.94
CA ARG A 42 -0.77 3.71 7.51
C ARG A 42 -0.85 4.89 8.43
N ILE A 43 -1.63 5.90 8.01
CA ILE A 43 -1.90 7.06 8.85
C ILE A 43 -2.51 6.58 10.17
N CYS A 44 -3.61 5.83 10.13
CA CYS A 44 -4.30 5.33 11.33
C CYS A 44 -3.40 4.46 12.20
N LYS A 45 -2.61 3.56 11.60
CA LYS A 45 -1.64 2.71 12.31
C LYS A 45 -0.56 3.53 13.03
N THR A 46 -0.05 4.58 12.37
CA THR A 46 0.99 5.45 12.96
C THR A 46 0.46 6.22 14.16
N TYR A 47 -0.80 6.62 14.11
CA TYR A 47 -1.47 7.33 15.21
C TYR A 47 -2.09 6.39 16.27
N GLY A 48 -2.14 5.08 16.01
CA GLY A 48 -2.76 4.11 16.92
C GLY A 48 -4.27 4.25 17.01
N VAL A 49 -4.95 4.68 15.93
CA VAL A 49 -6.39 4.90 15.86
C VAL A 49 -7.06 3.90 14.92
N ASP A 50 -8.34 3.63 15.15
CA ASP A 50 -9.11 2.76 14.26
C ASP A 50 -9.40 3.44 12.91
N MET A 51 -9.17 2.71 11.81
CA MET A 51 -9.32 3.25 10.46
C MET A 51 -10.79 3.51 10.11
N HIS A 52 -11.72 2.66 10.57
CA HIS A 52 -13.14 2.84 10.27
C HIS A 52 -13.69 4.09 10.98
N ASP A 53 -13.24 4.33 12.21
CA ASP A 53 -13.59 5.55 12.94
C ASP A 53 -13.05 6.79 12.25
N VAL A 54 -11.78 6.77 11.85
CA VAL A 54 -11.19 7.90 11.11
C VAL A 54 -11.90 8.11 9.78
N ALA A 55 -12.19 7.07 9.01
CA ALA A 55 -12.92 7.17 7.76
C ALA A 55 -14.32 7.76 7.97
N ARG A 56 -15.04 7.28 8.98
CA ARG A 56 -16.40 7.78 9.35
C ARG A 56 -16.39 9.27 9.72
N ILE A 57 -15.47 9.68 10.59
CA ILE A 57 -15.34 11.06 11.06
C ILE A 57 -15.03 12.03 9.92
N ASN A 58 -14.17 11.60 8.99
CA ASN A 58 -13.73 12.41 7.86
C ASN A 58 -14.63 12.24 6.62
N HIS A 59 -15.76 11.52 6.72
CA HIS A 59 -16.67 11.23 5.62
C HIS A 59 -15.98 10.58 4.40
N ILE A 60 -14.97 9.76 4.66
CA ILE A 60 -14.23 9.02 3.63
C ILE A 60 -15.05 7.76 3.30
N LYS A 61 -15.68 7.76 2.12
CA LYS A 61 -16.49 6.62 1.63
C LYS A 61 -15.63 5.44 1.22
N ASP A 62 -14.46 5.71 0.65
CA ASP A 62 -13.52 4.71 0.17
C ASP A 62 -12.13 4.99 0.79
N PRO A 63 -11.72 4.19 1.80
CA PRO A 63 -10.42 4.34 2.45
C PRO A 63 -9.21 4.19 1.52
N SER A 64 -9.38 3.53 0.36
CA SER A 64 -8.32 3.36 -0.64
C SER A 64 -8.09 4.61 -1.51
N ARG A 65 -9.03 5.58 -1.46
CA ARG A 65 -9.03 6.76 -2.33
C ARG A 65 -8.79 8.09 -1.63
N ILE A 66 -7.88 8.11 -0.67
CA ILE A 66 -7.40 9.39 -0.12
C ILE A 66 -6.42 10.06 -1.10
N ARG A 67 -6.34 11.39 -1.09
CA ARG A 67 -5.56 12.17 -2.06
C ARG A 67 -4.41 12.90 -1.41
N ASP A 68 -3.33 13.11 -2.15
CA ASP A 68 -2.24 13.99 -1.74
C ASP A 68 -2.78 15.37 -1.39
N GLY A 69 -2.32 15.93 -0.26
CA GLY A 69 -2.81 17.20 0.26
C GLY A 69 -4.14 17.14 1.02
N GLN A 70 -4.86 16.03 0.98
CA GLN A 70 -6.09 15.86 1.75
C GLN A 70 -5.81 15.99 3.25
N ARG A 71 -6.64 16.78 3.94
CA ARG A 71 -6.55 16.92 5.40
C ARG A 71 -7.49 15.93 6.05
N ILE A 72 -6.93 15.06 6.90
CA ILE A 72 -7.65 14.03 7.64
C ILE A 72 -7.57 14.35 9.13
N PHE A 73 -8.71 14.52 9.78
CA PHE A 73 -8.78 14.69 11.22
C PHE A 73 -8.51 13.37 11.93
N ILE A 74 -7.53 13.38 12.84
CA ILE A 74 -7.13 12.24 13.64
C ILE A 74 -7.56 12.48 15.08
N PRO A 75 -8.62 11.80 15.56
CA PRO A 75 -9.13 12.01 16.90
C PRO A 75 -8.13 11.56 17.97
N GLY A 76 -8.06 12.29 19.08
CA GLY A 76 -7.19 11.96 20.23
C GLY A 76 -5.70 12.20 20.00
N ALA A 77 -5.27 12.51 18.79
CA ALA A 77 -3.87 12.83 18.51
C ALA A 77 -3.50 14.21 19.08
N ARG A 78 -2.34 14.29 19.75
CA ARG A 78 -1.86 15.55 20.36
C ARG A 78 -0.90 16.33 19.46
N ARG A 79 -0.32 15.69 18.45
CA ARG A 79 0.63 16.29 17.50
C ARG A 79 0.59 15.55 16.17
N VAL A 80 1.01 16.23 15.11
CA VAL A 80 1.17 15.59 13.79
C VAL A 80 2.38 14.66 13.84
N LEU A 81 2.17 13.38 13.51
CA LEU A 81 3.22 12.37 13.46
C LEU A 81 3.75 12.23 12.04
N LYS A 82 5.04 11.85 11.93
CA LYS A 82 5.61 11.42 10.66
C LYS A 82 5.09 10.01 10.35
N VAL A 83 4.32 9.89 9.28
CA VAL A 83 3.88 8.60 8.76
C VAL A 83 4.96 8.09 7.83
N ASP A 84 5.63 7.01 8.23
CA ASP A 84 6.67 6.40 7.40
C ASP A 84 6.02 5.67 6.23
N ILE A 85 6.42 6.10 5.04
CA ILE A 85 6.07 5.44 3.81
C ILE A 85 7.21 4.45 3.55
N TYR A 86 6.91 3.15 3.53
CA TYR A 86 7.92 2.13 3.22
C TYR A 86 8.62 2.35 1.87
N ILE A 87 8.11 3.26 1.03
CA ILE A 87 8.68 3.62 -0.27
C ILE A 87 9.86 4.58 -0.15
N ASP A 88 9.85 5.52 0.81
CA ASP A 88 11.02 6.35 1.09
C ASP A 88 12.16 5.48 1.64
N ASP A 89 11.81 4.41 2.36
CA ASP A 89 12.72 3.36 2.76
C ASP A 89 13.11 2.45 1.58
N ILE A 90 12.25 2.27 0.57
CA ILE A 90 12.55 1.54 -0.68
C ILE A 90 13.48 2.38 -1.59
N GLY A 91 13.42 3.70 -1.53
CA GLY A 91 14.30 4.62 -2.25
C GLY A 91 15.72 4.74 -1.71
N GLY A 92 16.11 3.87 -0.79
CA GLY A 92 17.45 3.64 -0.27
C GLY A 92 18.32 4.88 -0.08
N LYS A 93 18.38 5.44 1.13
CA LYS A 93 19.53 6.25 1.52
C LYS A 93 20.79 5.45 1.27
N LYS A 94 21.82 6.09 0.67
CA LYS A 94 23.17 5.51 0.50
C LYS A 94 23.69 4.98 1.86
N GLY A 95 23.40 3.75 2.20
CA GLY A 95 23.86 3.12 3.40
C GLY A 95 24.98 2.12 3.04
N ARG A 96 25.72 1.66 4.03
CA ARG A 96 26.86 0.73 3.98
C ARG A 96 26.56 -0.50 3.12
N ARG A 97 27.50 -0.95 2.29
CA ARG A 97 27.40 -2.21 1.54
C ARG A 97 27.04 -3.34 2.50
N GLU A 98 26.10 -4.20 2.10
CA GLU A 98 25.76 -5.39 2.87
C GLU A 98 26.97 -6.29 3.00
N ASP A 99 27.13 -6.87 4.18
CA ASP A 99 28.19 -7.86 4.42
C ASP A 99 27.94 -9.10 3.52
N PRO A 100 28.91 -9.49 2.70
CA PRO A 100 28.80 -10.70 1.85
C PRO A 100 28.38 -11.94 2.64
N LYS A 101 28.80 -12.08 3.91
CA LYS A 101 28.38 -13.18 4.78
C LYS A 101 26.86 -13.23 5.00
N THR A 102 26.21 -12.10 5.14
CA THR A 102 24.74 -12.05 5.32
C THR A 102 23.99 -12.59 4.11
N LEU A 103 24.47 -12.29 2.91
CA LEU A 103 23.87 -12.80 1.66
C LEU A 103 24.14 -14.30 1.48
N THR A 104 25.31 -14.77 1.85
CA THR A 104 25.65 -16.20 1.81
C THR A 104 24.75 -17.03 2.73
N LEU A 105 24.45 -16.53 3.94
CA LEU A 105 23.54 -17.19 4.90
C LEU A 105 22.08 -17.19 4.43
N ALA A 106 21.70 -16.30 3.50
CA ALA A 106 20.35 -16.22 2.97
C ALA A 106 20.16 -17.02 1.67
N ARG A 107 21.20 -17.69 1.16
CA ARG A 107 21.11 -18.49 -0.07
C ARG A 107 20.11 -19.64 0.08
N GLY A 108 19.17 -19.75 -0.90
CA GLY A 108 18.10 -20.75 -0.87
C GLY A 108 16.99 -20.48 0.16
N ARG A 109 17.01 -19.32 0.80
CA ARG A 109 15.98 -18.94 1.77
C ARG A 109 14.63 -18.69 1.08
N PHE A 110 14.65 -18.08 -0.10
CA PHE A 110 13.46 -17.67 -0.82
C PHE A 110 13.17 -18.64 -1.95
N ILE A 111 11.88 -19.04 -2.08
CA ILE A 111 11.44 -19.82 -3.25
C ILE A 111 11.12 -18.87 -4.41
N TRP A 112 11.17 -19.39 -5.62
CA TRP A 112 10.68 -18.69 -6.80
C TRP A 112 9.19 -18.37 -6.66
N PRO A 113 8.79 -17.08 -6.78
CA PRO A 113 7.40 -16.67 -6.60
C PRO A 113 6.49 -17.13 -7.73
N VAL A 114 7.05 -17.35 -8.91
CA VAL A 114 6.37 -17.85 -10.11
C VAL A 114 7.37 -18.64 -10.95
N ARG A 115 6.88 -19.67 -11.64
CA ARG A 115 7.67 -20.37 -12.68
C ARG A 115 7.58 -19.58 -13.98
N GLY A 116 8.72 -19.21 -14.56
CA GLY A 116 8.79 -18.44 -15.78
C GLY A 116 10.22 -18.11 -16.20
N LYS A 117 10.36 -17.52 -17.38
CA LYS A 117 11.66 -17.05 -17.88
C LYS A 117 11.95 -15.67 -17.30
N VAL A 118 13.15 -15.47 -16.74
CA VAL A 118 13.61 -14.13 -16.37
C VAL A 118 13.91 -13.35 -17.65
N THR A 119 13.20 -12.27 -17.84
CA THR A 119 13.29 -11.42 -19.05
C THR A 119 14.10 -10.17 -18.81
N GLN A 120 14.18 -9.74 -17.54
CA GLN A 120 15.04 -8.63 -17.12
C GLN A 120 15.74 -8.98 -15.81
N GLU A 121 17.05 -8.80 -15.77
CA GLU A 121 17.90 -9.10 -14.63
C GLU A 121 18.06 -7.88 -13.72
N PHE A 122 18.44 -8.14 -12.47
CA PHE A 122 18.80 -7.12 -11.50
C PHE A 122 20.07 -6.37 -11.92
N GLY A 123 20.11 -5.06 -11.66
CA GLY A 123 21.32 -4.25 -11.83
C GLY A 123 21.12 -3.06 -12.77
N VAL A 124 22.23 -2.57 -13.30
CA VAL A 124 22.23 -1.44 -14.24
C VAL A 124 22.46 -1.95 -15.65
N LYS A 125 21.53 -1.65 -16.55
CA LYS A 125 21.68 -1.87 -17.99
C LYS A 125 21.60 -0.52 -18.70
N CYS A 126 22.67 -0.15 -19.38
CA CYS A 126 22.85 1.20 -19.93
C CYS A 126 22.70 2.27 -18.83
N THR A 127 21.69 3.12 -18.89
CA THR A 127 21.40 4.18 -17.91
C THR A 127 20.25 3.83 -16.95
N THR A 128 19.59 2.70 -17.15
CA THR A 128 18.41 2.30 -16.36
C THR A 128 18.80 1.33 -15.26
N LYS A 129 18.45 1.69 -14.03
CA LYS A 129 18.59 0.83 -12.86
C LYS A 129 17.34 -0.05 -12.70
N HIS A 130 17.55 -1.35 -12.48
CA HIS A 130 16.52 -2.32 -12.21
C HIS A 130 16.73 -2.96 -10.85
N ASP A 131 15.83 -2.71 -9.91
CA ASP A 131 15.97 -3.08 -8.50
C ASP A 131 15.48 -4.50 -8.17
N GLY A 132 15.05 -5.25 -9.20
CA GLY A 132 14.53 -6.61 -9.09
C GLY A 132 14.85 -7.46 -10.31
N ILE A 133 14.05 -8.49 -10.52
CA ILE A 133 14.01 -9.29 -11.74
C ILE A 133 12.59 -9.30 -12.29
N ASP A 134 12.45 -9.33 -13.61
CA ASP A 134 11.15 -9.53 -14.25
C ASP A 134 11.02 -10.98 -14.73
N ILE A 135 9.94 -11.63 -14.31
CA ILE A 135 9.69 -13.04 -14.63
C ILE A 135 8.46 -13.10 -15.52
N SER A 136 8.63 -13.49 -16.78
CA SER A 136 7.53 -13.67 -17.73
C SER A 136 6.73 -14.92 -17.37
N ALA A 137 5.42 -14.73 -17.23
CA ALA A 137 4.45 -15.81 -17.02
C ALA A 137 3.09 -15.38 -17.58
N PRO A 138 2.21 -16.32 -17.97
CA PRO A 138 0.86 -16.01 -18.43
C PRO A 138 0.07 -15.18 -17.41
N LYS A 139 -0.74 -14.22 -17.90
CA LYS A 139 -1.66 -13.47 -17.05
C LYS A 139 -2.54 -14.42 -16.22
N GLY A 140 -2.74 -14.11 -14.95
CA GLY A 140 -3.51 -14.94 -14.03
C GLY A 140 -2.71 -16.07 -13.36
N THR A 141 -1.44 -16.31 -13.75
CA THR A 141 -0.58 -17.29 -13.06
C THR A 141 -0.48 -16.97 -11.58
N PRO A 142 -0.69 -17.95 -10.67
CA PRO A 142 -0.59 -17.72 -9.23
C PRO A 142 0.83 -17.25 -8.83
N ILE A 143 0.88 -16.17 -8.05
CA ILE A 143 2.09 -15.68 -7.40
C ILE A 143 2.15 -16.24 -5.99
N ARG A 144 3.28 -16.84 -5.62
CA ARG A 144 3.51 -17.41 -4.28
C ARG A 144 4.43 -16.53 -3.47
N ALA A 145 4.18 -16.46 -2.17
CA ALA A 145 5.07 -15.80 -1.22
C ALA A 145 6.43 -16.51 -1.19
N ALA A 146 7.49 -15.78 -1.46
CA ALA A 146 8.84 -16.34 -1.54
C ALA A 146 9.37 -16.80 -0.18
N ASP A 147 8.90 -16.21 0.93
CA ASP A 147 9.18 -16.62 2.31
C ASP A 147 7.98 -16.27 3.20
N SER A 148 7.93 -16.81 4.41
CA SER A 148 6.92 -16.45 5.41
C SER A 148 7.13 -15.03 5.90
N GLY A 149 6.03 -14.32 6.17
CA GLY A 149 6.12 -12.93 6.59
C GLY A 149 4.78 -12.30 6.89
N ARG A 150 4.77 -10.98 6.92
CA ARG A 150 3.56 -10.18 7.11
C ARG A 150 3.39 -9.20 5.96
N VAL A 151 2.18 -9.03 5.46
CA VAL A 151 1.86 -8.03 4.45
C VAL A 151 2.05 -6.63 5.03
N LEU A 152 2.99 -5.88 4.45
CA LEU A 152 3.20 -4.48 4.77
C LEU A 152 2.32 -3.57 3.93
N TYR A 153 2.06 -3.96 2.69
CA TYR A 153 1.25 -3.21 1.76
C TYR A 153 0.63 -4.15 0.72
N SER A 154 -0.61 -3.86 0.33
CA SER A 154 -1.31 -4.51 -0.77
C SER A 154 -2.25 -3.48 -1.42
N GLY A 155 -1.97 -3.07 -2.64
CA GLY A 155 -2.73 -2.00 -3.32
C GLY A 155 -2.15 -1.65 -4.69
N ASP A 156 -2.63 -0.55 -5.29
CA ASP A 156 -2.22 -0.07 -6.62
C ASP A 156 -1.76 1.40 -6.63
N GLU A 157 -1.65 2.01 -5.47
CA GLU A 157 -1.38 3.44 -5.33
C GLU A 157 0.10 3.82 -5.54
N ILE A 158 1.00 2.81 -5.61
CA ILE A 158 2.42 3.05 -5.83
C ILE A 158 2.66 3.20 -7.32
N ARG A 159 2.95 4.46 -7.72
CA ARG A 159 3.22 4.79 -9.09
C ARG A 159 4.28 3.86 -9.70
N ASP A 160 4.04 3.46 -10.94
CA ASP A 160 4.90 2.60 -11.77
C ASP A 160 4.84 1.09 -11.42
N TYR A 161 4.46 0.69 -10.20
CA TYR A 161 4.37 -0.72 -9.82
C TYR A 161 3.01 -1.37 -10.16
N GLY A 162 1.95 -0.56 -10.35
CA GLY A 162 0.58 -1.08 -10.50
C GLY A 162 0.12 -1.81 -9.23
N ASN A 163 -0.65 -2.89 -9.40
CA ASN A 163 -1.01 -3.73 -8.27
C ASN A 163 0.25 -4.37 -7.69
N ILE A 164 0.50 -4.13 -6.40
CA ILE A 164 1.73 -4.53 -5.72
C ILE A 164 1.43 -5.12 -4.35
N ILE A 165 2.22 -6.10 -3.96
CA ILE A 165 2.25 -6.66 -2.62
C ILE A 165 3.67 -6.50 -2.07
N ILE A 166 3.78 -6.07 -0.81
CA ILE A 166 5.05 -5.95 -0.09
C ILE A 166 4.96 -6.81 1.16
N LEU A 167 5.85 -7.78 1.29
CA LEU A 167 5.97 -8.64 2.47
C LEU A 167 7.20 -8.28 3.29
N LYS A 168 7.03 -8.19 4.60
CA LYS A 168 8.14 -8.12 5.57
C LYS A 168 8.43 -9.50 6.11
N HIS A 169 9.68 -9.91 6.03
CA HIS A 169 10.20 -11.16 6.56
C HIS A 169 11.04 -10.94 7.80
N LYS A 170 11.50 -12.02 8.41
CA LYS A 170 12.51 -11.96 9.47
C LYS A 170 13.82 -11.36 8.97
N ASP A 171 14.69 -10.98 9.90
CA ASP A 171 16.05 -10.50 9.65
C ASP A 171 16.14 -9.29 8.70
N GLY A 172 15.12 -8.43 8.66
CA GLY A 172 15.11 -7.20 7.86
C GLY A 172 15.02 -7.43 6.35
N PHE A 173 14.53 -8.59 5.91
CA PHE A 173 14.21 -8.84 4.52
C PHE A 173 12.81 -8.32 4.16
N ILE A 174 12.68 -7.88 2.91
CA ILE A 174 11.41 -7.47 2.30
C ILE A 174 11.37 -8.08 0.91
N SER A 175 10.21 -8.63 0.51
CA SER A 175 9.94 -8.99 -0.89
C SER A 175 8.83 -8.13 -1.47
N ILE A 176 8.94 -7.82 -2.76
CA ILE A 176 8.01 -7.00 -3.52
C ILE A 176 7.55 -7.79 -4.73
N TYR A 177 6.25 -7.76 -4.97
CA TYR A 177 5.58 -8.44 -6.09
C TYR A 177 4.71 -7.42 -6.79
N ALA A 178 5.08 -7.01 -8.00
CA ALA A 178 4.42 -5.94 -8.72
C ALA A 178 3.96 -6.35 -10.13
N HIS A 179 3.17 -5.46 -10.75
CA HIS A 179 2.47 -5.67 -12.01
C HIS A 179 1.39 -6.75 -11.93
N ASN A 180 0.88 -7.02 -10.72
CA ASN A 180 -0.13 -8.04 -10.48
C ASN A 180 -1.43 -7.71 -11.20
N ASP A 181 -2.16 -8.73 -11.66
CA ASP A 181 -3.54 -8.59 -12.11
C ASP A 181 -4.49 -8.40 -10.92
N ALA A 182 -4.26 -9.17 -9.86
CA ALA A 182 -5.00 -9.07 -8.62
C ALA A 182 -4.12 -9.44 -7.42
N ASN A 183 -4.35 -8.75 -6.30
CA ASN A 183 -3.81 -9.08 -4.99
C ASN A 183 -4.84 -9.92 -4.24
N ALA A 184 -4.42 -11.04 -3.64
CA ALA A 184 -5.28 -11.97 -2.92
C ALA A 184 -5.13 -11.87 -1.39
N VAL A 185 -4.33 -10.93 -0.91
CA VAL A 185 -4.02 -10.73 0.51
C VAL A 185 -4.09 -9.25 0.87
N GLY A 186 -4.45 -8.96 2.12
CA GLY A 186 -4.59 -7.61 2.65
C GLY A 186 -3.45 -7.22 3.59
N GLU A 187 -3.31 -5.90 3.81
CA GLU A 187 -2.32 -5.37 4.75
C GLU A 187 -2.51 -5.92 6.16
N GLY A 188 -1.40 -6.28 6.80
CA GLY A 188 -1.39 -6.82 8.17
C GLY A 188 -1.54 -8.34 8.26
N GLU A 189 -1.91 -9.04 7.18
CA GLU A 189 -2.03 -10.49 7.17
C GLU A 189 -0.68 -11.18 7.37
N ASN A 190 -0.69 -12.31 8.10
CA ASN A 190 0.45 -13.20 8.22
C ASN A 190 0.41 -14.22 7.08
N ILE A 191 1.53 -14.36 6.39
CA ILE A 191 1.67 -15.17 5.19
C ILE A 191 2.68 -16.29 5.46
N VAL A 192 2.38 -17.49 4.99
CA VAL A 192 3.33 -18.61 5.01
C VAL A 192 4.04 -18.73 3.66
N ARG A 193 5.30 -19.18 3.66
CA ARG A 193 6.09 -19.47 2.46
C ARG A 193 5.31 -20.37 1.50
N GLY A 194 5.22 -19.99 0.22
CA GLY A 194 4.49 -20.73 -0.80
C GLY A 194 2.98 -20.44 -0.88
N GLN A 195 2.41 -19.70 0.06
CA GLN A 195 1.02 -19.26 -0.01
C GLN A 195 0.77 -18.43 -1.26
N ILE A 196 -0.36 -18.64 -1.93
CA ILE A 196 -0.79 -17.80 -3.06
C ILE A 196 -1.19 -16.45 -2.51
N ILE A 197 -0.54 -15.38 -3.00
CA ILE A 197 -0.75 -14.00 -2.55
C ILE A 197 -1.34 -13.09 -3.64
N GLY A 198 -1.27 -13.48 -4.91
CA GLY A 198 -1.77 -12.70 -6.03
C GLY A 198 -1.71 -13.48 -7.33
N ARG A 199 -1.91 -12.76 -8.44
CA ARG A 199 -1.85 -13.31 -9.80
C ARG A 199 -1.06 -12.38 -10.70
N VAL A 200 -0.24 -12.95 -11.58
CA VAL A 200 0.57 -12.23 -12.58
C VAL A 200 -0.33 -11.41 -13.50
N GLY A 201 0.06 -10.19 -13.78
CA GLY A 201 -0.69 -9.25 -14.61
C GLY A 201 0.18 -8.42 -15.55
N THR A 202 -0.35 -7.24 -15.84
CA THR A 202 0.28 -6.23 -16.72
C THR A 202 0.04 -4.82 -16.20
N THR A 203 -0.32 -4.68 -14.90
CA THR A 203 -0.65 -3.37 -14.32
C THR A 203 0.60 -2.53 -14.08
N GLY A 204 0.42 -1.22 -13.97
CA GLY A 204 1.53 -0.30 -13.77
C GLY A 204 2.33 -0.01 -15.05
N ARG A 205 3.52 0.55 -14.86
CA ARG A 205 4.42 0.92 -15.95
C ARG A 205 5.58 -0.07 -16.05
N THR A 206 5.56 -0.89 -17.06
CA THR A 206 6.71 -1.76 -17.37
C THR A 206 7.82 -0.93 -18.03
N THR A 207 8.99 -0.86 -17.39
CA THR A 207 10.18 -0.23 -17.97
C THR A 207 11.00 -1.30 -18.67
N GLY A 208 11.14 -1.22 -19.98
CA GLY A 208 12.02 -2.11 -20.74
C GLY A 208 11.32 -2.96 -21.80
N SER A 209 12.00 -3.99 -22.27
CA SER A 209 11.64 -4.82 -23.43
C SER A 209 10.53 -5.86 -23.15
N THR A 210 9.93 -5.87 -21.99
CA THR A 210 8.89 -6.85 -21.61
C THR A 210 7.55 -6.46 -22.20
N LYS A 211 7.32 -6.85 -23.45
CA LYS A 211 5.97 -6.90 -24.00
C LYS A 211 5.27 -8.15 -23.44
N GLY A 212 4.22 -7.96 -22.67
CA GLY A 212 3.41 -9.07 -22.15
C GLY A 212 3.31 -9.07 -20.62
N SER A 213 2.66 -10.11 -20.10
CA SER A 213 2.48 -10.28 -18.67
C SER A 213 3.76 -10.75 -17.98
N ASN A 214 4.09 -10.16 -16.86
CA ASN A 214 5.25 -10.49 -16.05
C ASN A 214 5.00 -10.16 -14.59
N LEU A 215 5.79 -10.79 -13.73
CA LEU A 215 5.94 -10.41 -12.33
C LEU A 215 7.24 -9.63 -12.19
N HIS A 216 7.19 -8.39 -11.73
CA HIS A 216 8.35 -7.70 -11.21
C HIS A 216 8.57 -8.15 -9.76
N PHE A 217 9.75 -8.72 -9.48
CA PHE A 217 10.06 -9.30 -8.18
C PHE A 217 11.35 -8.72 -7.61
N GLU A 218 11.26 -8.18 -6.39
CA GLU A 218 12.41 -7.65 -5.69
C GLU A 218 12.61 -8.37 -4.35
N ILE A 219 13.85 -8.50 -3.95
CA ILE A 219 14.27 -8.78 -2.58
C ILE A 219 15.09 -7.61 -2.08
N ARG A 220 14.78 -7.17 -0.87
CA ARG A 220 15.51 -6.11 -0.19
C ARG A 220 16.03 -6.60 1.16
N LYS A 221 17.21 -6.16 1.52
CA LYS A 221 17.79 -6.35 2.85
C LYS A 221 18.05 -5.00 3.47
N ASN A 222 17.47 -4.75 4.66
CA ASN A 222 17.54 -3.44 5.34
C ASN A 222 17.21 -2.30 4.37
N ASN A 223 16.12 -2.46 3.62
CA ASN A 223 15.58 -1.55 2.60
C ASN A 223 16.45 -1.34 1.34
N ARG A 224 17.52 -2.13 1.17
CA ARG A 224 18.35 -2.07 -0.03
C ARG A 224 18.00 -3.22 -0.98
N PRO A 225 17.80 -2.91 -2.26
CA PRO A 225 17.65 -3.94 -3.26
C PRO A 225 18.90 -4.83 -3.32
N ILE A 226 18.68 -6.11 -3.36
CA ILE A 226 19.72 -7.11 -3.61
C ILE A 226 19.30 -7.96 -4.81
N ASN A 227 20.28 -8.54 -5.50
CA ASN A 227 19.97 -9.43 -6.62
C ASN A 227 19.20 -10.66 -6.09
N PRO A 228 17.91 -10.84 -6.50
CA PRO A 228 17.10 -11.94 -6.01
C PRO A 228 17.74 -13.32 -6.26
N ARG A 229 18.48 -13.47 -7.36
CA ARG A 229 19.14 -14.73 -7.71
C ARG A 229 20.18 -15.20 -6.70
N LEU A 230 20.67 -14.32 -5.84
CA LEU A 230 21.65 -14.69 -4.79
C LEU A 230 21.00 -15.40 -3.60
N VAL A 231 19.70 -15.27 -3.42
CA VAL A 231 18.95 -15.74 -2.24
C VAL A 231 17.78 -16.67 -2.58
N LEU A 232 17.43 -16.79 -3.86
CA LEU A 232 16.48 -17.78 -4.38
C LEU A 232 17.10 -19.19 -4.34
N ASP A 233 16.22 -20.23 -4.16
CA ASP A 233 16.55 -21.66 -4.19
C ASP A 233 16.88 -22.17 -5.60
#